data_c388fc4ea9dea2f181b2932538c5d7e8
#
_entry.id   c388fc4ea9dea2f181b2932538c5d7e8
#
_cell.length_a   1.000
_cell.length_b   1.000
_cell.length_c   1.000
_cell.angle_alpha   90.00
_cell.angle_beta   90.00
_cell.angle_gamma   90.00
#
_symmetry.space_group_name_H-M   'P 1'
#
loop_
_entity.id
_entity.type
_entity.pdbx_description
1 polymer ?
#
loop_
_entity_poly.entity_id
_entity_poly.type
_entity_poly.pdbx_seq_one_letter_code
_entity_poly.pdbx_strand_id
1 'polypeptide(L)'
;MIDAAHAAGADVVKFQHHIARAEMLQDLPLSDNFDESLWEFLERCALSVDDHAKVMAHAEQRGIQYLCTPFSIVAARELQTLGLREFKIGSGELRDLWYLEQLAEMADHLILSTGMCTPEEIDATVQAIGGKVRVSLMNCTSAYPTRHADVTLSMIPVLKQRYPELSIGHSDHTPDNYTCFGAVALGATMVEKHFTLDRSLGGPDASVSIEPDELADLVAGVRAIGEASHGEKRIRDSESPVRAWAYRSVVTTQAIPKGTTLGPEHICTKRPGTGIASADYRQVLGCVATTDLDDNHLLSWDDLQRPA
;
A
#
# COMPACT_ATOMS: atom_id res chain seq x y z
N MET A 1 8.79 3.01 -22.88
CA MET A 1 8.07 3.09 -21.59
C MET A 1 7.77 1.70 -21.02
N ILE A 2 7.08 0.80 -21.73
CA ILE A 2 6.75 -0.55 -21.20
C ILE A 2 8.01 -1.31 -20.75
N ASP A 3 9.08 -1.33 -21.56
CA ASP A 3 10.32 -2.01 -21.19
C ASP A 3 10.96 -1.46 -19.92
N ALA A 4 10.90 -0.14 -19.73
CA ALA A 4 11.43 0.52 -18.54
C ALA A 4 10.56 0.24 -17.31
N ALA A 5 9.23 0.28 -17.45
CA ALA A 5 8.30 -0.07 -16.37
C ALA A 5 8.46 -1.54 -15.93
N HIS A 6 8.56 -2.45 -16.90
CA HIS A 6 8.85 -3.86 -16.63
C HIS A 6 10.20 -4.06 -15.92
N ALA A 7 11.27 -3.40 -16.41
CA ALA A 7 12.59 -3.48 -15.78
C ALA A 7 12.62 -2.93 -14.36
N ALA A 8 11.81 -1.91 -14.06
CA ALA A 8 11.60 -1.38 -12.71
C ALA A 8 10.75 -2.31 -11.83
N GLY A 9 10.12 -3.34 -12.40
CA GLY A 9 9.33 -4.33 -11.68
C GLY A 9 7.87 -3.94 -11.45
N ALA A 10 7.32 -3.00 -12.21
CA ALA A 10 5.89 -2.69 -12.18
C ALA A 10 5.06 -3.91 -12.63
N ASP A 11 3.89 -4.09 -12.02
CA ASP A 11 2.99 -5.20 -12.34
C ASP A 11 2.07 -4.87 -13.51
N VAL A 12 1.73 -3.59 -13.70
CA VAL A 12 0.75 -3.10 -14.69
C VAL A 12 1.27 -1.83 -15.35
N VAL A 13 1.09 -1.71 -16.66
CA VAL A 13 1.19 -0.44 -17.40
C VAL A 13 -0.19 0.01 -17.81
N LYS A 14 -0.50 1.29 -17.52
CA LYS A 14 -1.79 1.88 -17.87
C LYS A 14 -1.64 2.93 -18.96
N PHE A 15 -2.53 2.84 -19.94
CA PHE A 15 -2.69 3.82 -21.02
C PHE A 15 -4.08 4.46 -20.97
N GLN A 16 -4.30 5.43 -21.83
CA GLN A 16 -5.55 6.15 -21.97
C GLN A 16 -6.03 6.05 -23.41
N HIS A 17 -7.33 5.82 -23.62
CA HIS A 17 -7.94 5.80 -24.94
C HIS A 17 -8.91 6.95 -25.07
N HIS A 18 -8.49 7.97 -25.80
CA HIS A 18 -9.22 9.19 -26.05
C HIS A 18 -9.82 9.19 -27.46
N ILE A 19 -11.08 9.58 -27.56
CA ILE A 19 -11.78 9.89 -28.80
C ILE A 19 -12.47 11.24 -28.58
N ALA A 20 -11.78 12.35 -28.82
CA ALA A 20 -12.18 13.69 -28.43
C ALA A 20 -13.66 13.99 -28.68
N ARG A 21 -14.17 13.68 -29.88
CA ARG A 21 -15.59 13.89 -30.26
C ARG A 21 -16.60 13.06 -29.47
N ALA A 22 -16.16 11.99 -28.80
CA ALA A 22 -17.02 11.10 -28.02
C ALA A 22 -16.99 11.40 -26.52
N GLU A 23 -16.04 12.23 -26.05
CA GLU A 23 -15.85 12.52 -24.64
C GLU A 23 -16.06 13.99 -24.27
N MET A 24 -15.99 14.93 -25.23
CA MET A 24 -16.13 16.36 -24.94
C MET A 24 -16.74 17.15 -26.10
N LEU A 25 -17.16 18.38 -25.79
CA LEU A 25 -17.53 19.39 -26.78
C LEU A 25 -16.27 20.09 -27.31
N GLN A 26 -16.26 20.46 -28.57
CA GLN A 26 -15.10 21.07 -29.21
C GLN A 26 -14.76 22.46 -28.64
N ASP A 27 -15.77 23.24 -28.25
CA ASP A 27 -15.62 24.63 -27.78
C ASP A 27 -15.49 24.71 -26.27
N LEU A 28 -14.65 23.85 -25.65
CA LEU A 28 -14.35 23.96 -24.23
C LEU A 28 -13.43 25.17 -23.94
N PRO A 29 -13.58 25.83 -22.79
CA PRO A 29 -12.63 26.85 -22.35
C PRO A 29 -11.23 26.26 -22.24
N LEU A 30 -10.22 27.07 -22.62
CA LEU A 30 -8.82 26.69 -22.42
C LEU A 30 -8.55 26.50 -20.90
N SER A 31 -7.95 25.38 -20.54
CA SER A 31 -7.51 25.13 -19.16
C SER A 31 -6.16 25.79 -18.92
N ASP A 32 -5.93 26.31 -17.72
CA ASP A 32 -4.67 26.94 -17.32
C ASP A 32 -3.43 26.01 -17.45
N ASN A 33 -3.66 24.69 -17.60
CA ASN A 33 -2.60 23.70 -17.70
C ASN A 33 -2.17 23.38 -19.15
N PHE A 34 -2.83 23.99 -20.16
CA PHE A 34 -2.59 23.70 -21.56
C PHE A 34 -2.40 25.00 -22.39
N ASP A 35 -1.40 25.00 -23.26
CA ASP A 35 -1.14 26.09 -24.21
C ASP A 35 -2.00 26.01 -25.49
N GLU A 36 -2.73 24.89 -25.68
CA GLU A 36 -3.63 24.61 -26.79
C GLU A 36 -4.98 24.09 -26.25
N SER A 37 -6.01 24.01 -27.10
CA SER A 37 -7.27 23.42 -26.66
C SER A 37 -7.08 21.94 -26.29
N LEU A 38 -7.78 21.47 -25.24
CA LEU A 38 -7.71 20.08 -24.83
C LEU A 38 -8.13 19.13 -25.97
N TRP A 39 -9.05 19.58 -26.83
CA TRP A 39 -9.45 18.83 -28.01
C TRP A 39 -8.28 18.58 -28.97
N GLU A 40 -7.56 19.64 -29.37
CA GLU A 40 -6.41 19.53 -30.28
C GLU A 40 -5.27 18.70 -29.69
N PHE A 41 -5.03 18.90 -28.39
CA PHE A 41 -4.04 18.11 -27.65
C PHE A 41 -4.38 16.62 -27.69
N LEU A 42 -5.61 16.23 -27.39
CA LEU A 42 -6.04 14.84 -27.37
C LEU A 42 -6.05 14.21 -28.76
N GLU A 43 -6.54 14.93 -29.78
CA GLU A 43 -6.47 14.43 -31.18
C GLU A 43 -5.02 14.13 -31.62
N ARG A 44 -4.07 14.94 -31.17
CA ARG A 44 -2.66 14.77 -31.49
C ARG A 44 -1.99 13.64 -30.71
N CYS A 45 -2.40 13.40 -29.46
CA CYS A 45 -1.79 12.43 -28.55
C CYS A 45 -2.50 11.08 -28.50
N ALA A 46 -3.74 11.00 -28.99
CA ALA A 46 -4.55 9.78 -28.95
C ALA A 46 -3.89 8.63 -29.72
N LEU A 47 -3.87 7.47 -29.11
CA LEU A 47 -3.51 6.22 -29.78
C LEU A 47 -4.74 5.69 -30.52
N SER A 48 -4.53 5.20 -31.75
CA SER A 48 -5.56 4.43 -32.45
C SER A 48 -5.78 3.07 -31.81
N VAL A 49 -6.92 2.43 -32.10
CA VAL A 49 -7.17 1.06 -31.62
C VAL A 49 -6.10 0.07 -32.10
N ASP A 50 -5.56 0.26 -33.29
CA ASP A 50 -4.46 -0.54 -33.83
C ASP A 50 -3.15 -0.32 -33.06
N ASP A 51 -2.90 0.91 -32.60
CA ASP A 51 -1.74 1.19 -31.76
C ASP A 51 -1.91 0.62 -30.35
N HIS A 52 -3.11 0.68 -29.78
CA HIS A 52 -3.40 -0.04 -28.54
C HIS A 52 -3.16 -1.54 -28.68
N ALA A 53 -3.57 -2.16 -29.79
CA ALA A 53 -3.30 -3.58 -30.05
C ALA A 53 -1.79 -3.90 -30.06
N LYS A 54 -0.97 -3.05 -30.70
CA LYS A 54 0.51 -3.20 -30.71
C LYS A 54 1.10 -3.04 -29.32
N VAL A 55 0.65 -2.03 -28.56
CA VAL A 55 1.10 -1.75 -27.20
C VAL A 55 0.73 -2.90 -26.27
N MET A 56 -0.49 -3.43 -26.37
CA MET A 56 -0.93 -4.61 -25.61
C MET A 56 -0.07 -5.85 -25.91
N ALA A 57 0.14 -6.15 -27.21
CA ALA A 57 0.96 -7.30 -27.60
C ALA A 57 2.41 -7.17 -27.08
N HIS A 58 2.96 -5.94 -27.06
CA HIS A 58 4.29 -5.71 -26.49
C HIS A 58 4.30 -5.89 -24.97
N ALA A 59 3.30 -5.41 -24.24
CA ALA A 59 3.17 -5.60 -22.81
C ALA A 59 3.06 -7.11 -22.47
N GLU A 60 2.26 -7.87 -23.21
CA GLU A 60 2.13 -9.32 -23.06
C GLU A 60 3.48 -10.03 -23.30
N GLN A 61 4.21 -9.69 -24.35
CA GLN A 61 5.54 -10.25 -24.63
C GLN A 61 6.55 -9.98 -23.51
N ARG A 62 6.40 -8.87 -22.77
CA ARG A 62 7.23 -8.52 -21.61
C ARG A 62 6.74 -9.15 -20.32
N GLY A 63 5.52 -9.70 -20.29
CA GLY A 63 4.94 -10.28 -19.09
C GLY A 63 4.44 -9.23 -18.08
N ILE A 64 4.12 -8.01 -18.55
CA ILE A 64 3.51 -6.95 -17.75
C ILE A 64 2.04 -6.77 -18.18
N GLN A 65 1.14 -6.65 -17.21
CA GLN A 65 -0.29 -6.49 -17.51
C GLN A 65 -0.54 -5.13 -18.16
N TYR A 66 -1.41 -5.12 -19.17
CA TYR A 66 -1.90 -3.91 -19.82
C TYR A 66 -3.25 -3.51 -19.22
N LEU A 67 -3.41 -2.23 -18.89
CA LEU A 67 -4.66 -1.62 -18.44
C LEU A 67 -4.92 -0.35 -19.26
N CYS A 68 -6.17 0.01 -19.44
CA CYS A 68 -6.52 1.23 -20.15
C CYS A 68 -7.68 1.98 -19.47
N THR A 69 -7.64 3.31 -19.53
CA THR A 69 -8.77 4.17 -19.19
C THR A 69 -9.49 4.55 -20.50
N PRO A 70 -10.70 4.06 -20.78
CA PRO A 70 -11.55 4.61 -21.83
C PRO A 70 -12.21 5.89 -21.31
N PHE A 71 -12.23 6.95 -22.10
CA PHE A 71 -12.92 8.20 -21.72
C PHE A 71 -14.29 8.34 -22.36
N SER A 72 -14.78 7.29 -23.03
CA SER A 72 -16.13 7.22 -23.58
C SER A 72 -16.57 5.77 -23.78
N ILE A 73 -17.87 5.55 -23.94
CA ILE A 73 -18.41 4.23 -24.29
C ILE A 73 -17.90 3.76 -25.66
N VAL A 74 -17.63 4.68 -26.58
CA VAL A 74 -17.04 4.34 -27.89
C VAL A 74 -15.63 3.79 -27.67
N ALA A 75 -14.80 4.48 -26.90
CA ALA A 75 -13.45 4.03 -26.55
C ALA A 75 -13.46 2.67 -25.83
N ALA A 76 -14.38 2.48 -24.87
CA ALA A 76 -14.52 1.21 -24.17
C ALA A 76 -14.88 0.05 -25.10
N ARG A 77 -15.80 0.27 -26.07
CA ARG A 77 -16.16 -0.75 -27.06
C ARG A 77 -15.02 -1.09 -28.00
N GLU A 78 -14.22 -0.11 -28.43
CA GLU A 78 -13.02 -0.36 -29.22
C GLU A 78 -12.00 -1.21 -28.45
N LEU A 79 -11.71 -0.88 -27.19
CA LEU A 79 -10.83 -1.68 -26.33
C LEU A 79 -11.38 -3.09 -26.08
N GLN A 80 -12.71 -3.24 -25.97
CA GLN A 80 -13.35 -4.54 -25.84
C GLN A 80 -13.11 -5.43 -27.06
N THR A 81 -13.03 -4.86 -28.28
CA THR A 81 -12.69 -5.63 -29.50
C THR A 81 -11.29 -6.24 -29.43
N LEU A 82 -10.39 -5.66 -28.61
CA LEU A 82 -9.06 -6.17 -28.32
C LEU A 82 -9.03 -7.18 -27.16
N GLY A 83 -10.19 -7.48 -26.59
CA GLY A 83 -10.32 -8.44 -25.47
C GLY A 83 -10.20 -7.82 -24.08
N LEU A 84 -10.05 -6.48 -23.93
CA LEU A 84 -10.03 -5.85 -22.62
C LEU A 84 -11.40 -5.92 -21.95
N ARG A 85 -11.39 -6.32 -20.68
CA ARG A 85 -12.55 -6.39 -19.80
C ARG A 85 -12.30 -5.78 -18.43
N GLU A 86 -11.12 -5.28 -18.18
CA GLU A 86 -10.76 -4.51 -17.00
C GLU A 86 -10.43 -3.09 -17.42
N PHE A 87 -11.05 -2.10 -16.76
CA PHE A 87 -10.87 -0.71 -17.10
C PHE A 87 -10.53 0.13 -15.87
N LYS A 88 -9.61 1.08 -16.06
CA LYS A 88 -9.40 2.16 -15.10
C LYS A 88 -10.37 3.29 -15.44
N ILE A 89 -10.92 3.91 -14.42
CA ILE A 89 -11.83 5.05 -14.55
C ILE A 89 -11.20 6.25 -13.86
N GLY A 90 -11.09 7.35 -14.55
CA GLY A 90 -10.59 8.61 -14.02
C GLY A 90 -11.55 9.21 -12.99
N SER A 91 -11.03 10.15 -12.21
CA SER A 91 -11.84 10.85 -11.19
C SER A 91 -12.95 11.69 -11.83
N GLY A 92 -12.74 12.19 -13.06
CA GLY A 92 -13.72 12.98 -13.80
C GLY A 92 -15.00 12.21 -14.16
N GLU A 93 -14.86 10.90 -14.36
CA GLU A 93 -15.94 10.03 -14.80
C GLU A 93 -16.65 9.31 -13.63
N LEU A 94 -16.16 9.45 -12.39
CA LEU A 94 -16.73 8.72 -11.24
C LEU A 94 -18.23 8.99 -11.04
N ARG A 95 -18.69 10.19 -11.35
CA ARG A 95 -20.08 10.60 -11.15
C ARG A 95 -20.96 10.38 -12.39
N ASP A 96 -20.39 9.95 -13.50
CA ASP A 96 -21.16 9.64 -14.71
C ASP A 96 -21.79 8.24 -14.60
N LEU A 97 -22.91 8.16 -13.87
CA LEU A 97 -23.61 6.91 -13.61
C LEU A 97 -24.09 6.25 -14.90
N TRP A 98 -24.52 7.06 -15.90
CA TRP A 98 -24.94 6.54 -17.20
C TRP A 98 -23.79 5.81 -17.92
N TYR A 99 -22.60 6.38 -17.87
CA TYR A 99 -21.40 5.79 -18.44
C TYR A 99 -20.97 4.53 -17.67
N LEU A 100 -20.91 4.61 -16.35
CA LEU A 100 -20.45 3.52 -15.49
C LEU A 100 -21.39 2.31 -15.50
N GLU A 101 -22.70 2.52 -15.59
CA GLU A 101 -23.67 1.43 -15.74
C GLU A 101 -23.47 0.67 -17.03
N GLN A 102 -23.21 1.36 -18.15
CA GLN A 102 -22.91 0.70 -19.42
C GLN A 102 -21.58 -0.05 -19.39
N LEU A 103 -20.55 0.51 -18.73
CA LEU A 103 -19.30 -0.18 -18.55
C LEU A 103 -19.46 -1.44 -17.68
N ALA A 104 -20.28 -1.38 -16.64
CA ALA A 104 -20.55 -2.51 -15.76
C ALA A 104 -21.20 -3.70 -16.48
N GLU A 105 -21.90 -3.46 -17.59
CA GLU A 105 -22.49 -4.53 -18.44
C GLU A 105 -21.44 -5.22 -19.33
N MET A 106 -20.31 -4.56 -19.62
CA MET A 106 -19.30 -5.06 -20.55
C MET A 106 -17.95 -5.40 -19.92
N ALA A 107 -17.71 -4.96 -18.70
CA ALA A 107 -16.46 -5.16 -17.97
C ALA A 107 -16.57 -6.29 -16.94
N ASP A 108 -15.43 -6.90 -16.60
CA ASP A 108 -15.28 -7.81 -15.47
C ASP A 108 -14.77 -7.09 -14.22
N HIS A 109 -14.08 -5.95 -14.40
CA HIS A 109 -13.52 -5.16 -13.30
C HIS A 109 -13.41 -3.67 -13.67
N LEU A 110 -13.86 -2.81 -12.76
CA LEU A 110 -13.68 -1.36 -12.83
C LEU A 110 -12.85 -0.88 -11.65
N ILE A 111 -11.76 -0.16 -11.93
CA ILE A 111 -10.87 0.45 -10.95
C ILE A 111 -11.12 1.96 -10.96
N LEU A 112 -11.80 2.49 -9.94
CA LEU A 112 -12.33 3.84 -9.90
C LEU A 112 -11.43 4.77 -9.06
N SER A 113 -10.95 5.87 -9.63
CA SER A 113 -10.33 6.95 -8.88
C SER A 113 -11.37 7.87 -8.26
N THR A 114 -11.17 8.27 -7.01
CA THR A 114 -12.14 9.03 -6.19
C THR A 114 -11.75 10.50 -5.96
N GLY A 115 -10.85 11.05 -6.78
CA GLY A 115 -10.51 12.47 -6.71
C GLY A 115 -11.70 13.37 -7.01
N MET A 116 -11.74 14.57 -6.42
CA MET A 116 -12.81 15.57 -6.59
C MET A 116 -14.20 15.09 -6.12
N CYS A 117 -14.31 13.99 -5.38
CA CYS A 117 -15.57 13.41 -4.97
C CYS A 117 -15.74 13.43 -3.46
N THR A 118 -17.00 13.61 -3.00
CA THR A 118 -17.38 13.40 -1.60
C THR A 118 -17.62 11.92 -1.30
N PRO A 119 -17.58 11.50 -0.04
CA PRO A 119 -17.94 10.13 0.34
C PRO A 119 -19.34 9.72 -0.13
N GLU A 120 -20.31 10.64 -0.13
CA GLU A 120 -21.70 10.38 -0.58
C GLU A 120 -21.78 10.14 -2.09
N GLU A 121 -20.96 10.85 -2.87
CA GLU A 121 -20.85 10.64 -4.32
C GLU A 121 -20.21 9.29 -4.65
N ILE A 122 -19.20 8.88 -3.87
CA ILE A 122 -18.61 7.53 -3.98
C ILE A 122 -19.66 6.46 -3.66
N ASP A 123 -20.47 6.64 -2.58
CA ASP A 123 -21.55 5.72 -2.25
C ASP A 123 -22.54 5.56 -3.40
N ALA A 124 -23.00 6.67 -3.97
CA ALA A 124 -23.96 6.64 -5.06
C ALA A 124 -23.43 5.85 -6.25
N THR A 125 -22.15 6.03 -6.60
CA THR A 125 -21.48 5.30 -7.67
C THR A 125 -21.38 3.81 -7.36
N VAL A 126 -20.85 3.45 -6.18
CA VAL A 126 -20.71 2.04 -5.78
C VAL A 126 -22.06 1.35 -5.73
N GLN A 127 -23.13 2.04 -5.28
CA GLN A 127 -24.46 1.49 -5.25
C GLN A 127 -25.03 1.26 -6.67
N ALA A 128 -24.77 2.17 -7.61
CA ALA A 128 -25.32 2.08 -8.98
C ALA A 128 -24.75 0.88 -9.75
N ILE A 129 -23.46 0.57 -9.57
CA ILE A 129 -22.77 -0.50 -10.31
C ILE A 129 -22.47 -1.73 -9.47
N GLY A 130 -22.64 -1.65 -8.13
CA GLY A 130 -22.34 -2.75 -7.22
C GLY A 130 -23.14 -4.01 -7.54
N GLY A 131 -22.47 -5.17 -7.45
CA GLY A 131 -23.07 -6.47 -7.77
C GLY A 131 -23.17 -6.80 -9.26
N LYS A 132 -22.93 -5.84 -10.16
CA LYS A 132 -22.91 -6.07 -11.61
C LYS A 132 -21.49 -6.35 -12.12
N VAL A 133 -20.49 -5.77 -11.50
CA VAL A 133 -19.09 -5.83 -11.89
C VAL A 133 -18.20 -5.80 -10.64
N ARG A 134 -17.00 -6.38 -10.70
CA ARG A 134 -16.01 -6.21 -9.64
C ARG A 134 -15.55 -4.75 -9.61
N VAL A 135 -15.47 -4.16 -8.42
CA VAL A 135 -15.07 -2.77 -8.21
C VAL A 135 -13.87 -2.69 -7.30
N SER A 136 -12.93 -1.81 -7.64
CA SER A 136 -11.86 -1.34 -6.74
C SER A 136 -11.90 0.17 -6.67
N LEU A 137 -11.60 0.74 -5.51
CA LEU A 137 -11.55 2.19 -5.31
C LEU A 137 -10.12 2.65 -5.08
N MET A 138 -9.75 3.79 -5.63
CA MET A 138 -8.44 4.39 -5.41
C MET A 138 -8.61 5.77 -4.76
N ASN A 139 -8.10 5.94 -3.54
CA ASN A 139 -7.94 7.26 -2.96
C ASN A 139 -7.08 8.11 -3.90
N CYS A 140 -7.57 9.29 -4.25
CA CYS A 140 -6.93 10.14 -5.24
C CYS A 140 -7.19 11.61 -4.92
N THR A 141 -6.23 12.48 -5.23
CA THR A 141 -6.38 13.93 -5.26
C THR A 141 -6.01 14.41 -6.65
N SER A 142 -6.96 15.02 -7.37
CA SER A 142 -6.80 15.46 -8.75
C SER A 142 -6.25 16.89 -8.82
N ALA A 143 -5.02 17.09 -8.34
CA ALA A 143 -4.21 18.30 -8.48
C ALA A 143 -2.84 17.92 -9.04
N TYR A 144 -2.31 18.68 -9.99
CA TYR A 144 -1.11 18.34 -10.75
C TYR A 144 -0.07 19.47 -10.70
N PRO A 145 0.94 19.42 -9.79
CA PRO A 145 1.18 18.43 -8.75
C PRO A 145 0.28 18.59 -7.51
N THR A 146 0.06 17.49 -6.79
CA THR A 146 -0.61 17.51 -5.49
C THR A 146 0.41 17.83 -4.38
N ARG A 147 0.04 18.75 -3.46
CA ARG A 147 0.80 18.97 -2.23
C ARG A 147 0.54 17.82 -1.26
N HIS A 148 1.55 17.38 -0.50
CA HIS A 148 1.39 16.30 0.48
C HIS A 148 0.25 16.54 1.48
N ALA A 149 0.04 17.79 1.89
CA ALA A 149 -1.03 18.17 2.82
C ALA A 149 -2.46 17.93 2.28
N ASP A 150 -2.61 17.80 0.96
CA ASP A 150 -3.90 17.68 0.29
C ASP A 150 -4.24 16.22 -0.08
N VAL A 151 -3.32 15.26 0.14
CA VAL A 151 -3.47 13.85 -0.28
C VAL A 151 -4.50 13.08 0.55
N THR A 152 -4.65 13.41 1.83
CA THR A 152 -5.62 12.78 2.75
C THR A 152 -5.52 11.24 2.81
N LEU A 153 -4.34 10.72 3.10
CA LEU A 153 -4.10 9.27 3.23
C LEU A 153 -5.01 8.57 4.25
N SER A 154 -5.52 9.32 5.24
CA SER A 154 -6.49 8.83 6.24
C SER A 154 -7.79 8.30 5.62
N MET A 155 -8.10 8.65 4.38
CA MET A 155 -9.26 8.08 3.67
C MET A 155 -9.09 6.61 3.32
N ILE A 156 -7.88 6.08 3.21
CA ILE A 156 -7.65 4.66 2.88
C ILE A 156 -8.29 3.73 3.91
N PRO A 157 -7.98 3.82 5.22
CA PRO A 157 -8.66 2.99 6.22
C PRO A 157 -10.16 3.29 6.33
N VAL A 158 -10.61 4.52 6.07
CA VAL A 158 -12.04 4.87 6.05
C VAL A 158 -12.75 4.13 4.91
N LEU A 159 -12.21 4.16 3.70
CA LEU A 159 -12.76 3.43 2.55
C LEU A 159 -12.75 1.92 2.78
N LYS A 160 -11.68 1.36 3.36
CA LYS A 160 -11.62 -0.06 3.73
C LYS A 160 -12.70 -0.47 4.73
N GLN A 161 -12.97 0.37 5.71
CA GLN A 161 -14.03 0.12 6.68
C GLN A 161 -15.43 0.25 6.06
N ARG A 162 -15.61 1.23 5.16
CA ARG A 162 -16.89 1.50 4.50
C ARG A 162 -17.24 0.43 3.44
N TYR A 163 -16.23 -0.09 2.76
CA TYR A 163 -16.36 -1.08 1.68
C TYR A 163 -15.44 -2.28 1.91
N PRO A 164 -15.73 -3.13 2.91
CA PRO A 164 -14.83 -4.22 3.31
C PRO A 164 -14.60 -5.26 2.21
N GLU A 165 -15.51 -5.37 1.24
CA GLU A 165 -15.43 -6.31 0.12
C GLU A 165 -14.66 -5.76 -1.08
N LEU A 166 -14.36 -4.44 -1.09
CA LEU A 166 -13.65 -3.83 -2.20
C LEU A 166 -12.15 -3.72 -1.93
N SER A 167 -11.36 -3.88 -2.97
CA SER A 167 -9.94 -3.52 -2.92
C SER A 167 -9.78 -2.00 -2.90
N ILE A 168 -8.99 -1.49 -1.97
CA ILE A 168 -8.70 -0.06 -1.86
C ILE A 168 -7.24 0.19 -2.24
N GLY A 169 -7.03 1.12 -3.15
CA GLY A 169 -5.73 1.56 -3.64
C GLY A 169 -5.48 3.05 -3.42
N HIS A 170 -4.40 3.52 -4.01
CA HIS A 170 -4.00 4.94 -4.04
C HIS A 170 -3.48 5.32 -5.42
N SER A 171 -4.06 6.37 -6.02
CA SER A 171 -3.59 7.00 -7.24
C SER A 171 -3.00 8.36 -6.87
N ASP A 172 -1.71 8.52 -7.13
CA ASP A 172 -0.91 9.62 -6.59
C ASP A 172 -0.40 10.59 -7.65
N HIS A 173 -0.48 11.89 -7.33
CA HIS A 173 0.03 12.99 -8.15
C HIS A 173 1.02 13.89 -7.39
N THR A 174 1.58 13.41 -6.28
CA THR A 174 2.71 14.09 -5.62
C THR A 174 4.00 13.91 -6.43
N PRO A 175 5.03 14.77 -6.25
CA PRO A 175 6.26 14.68 -7.06
C PRO A 175 7.19 13.53 -6.64
N ASP A 176 6.88 12.79 -5.57
CA ASP A 176 7.73 11.74 -4.99
C ASP A 176 6.93 10.47 -4.63
N ASN A 177 7.55 9.51 -3.92
CA ASN A 177 6.96 8.22 -3.57
C ASN A 177 6.41 8.12 -2.14
N TYR A 178 6.55 9.17 -1.30
CA TYR A 178 6.26 9.07 0.13
C TYR A 178 4.80 8.76 0.45
N THR A 179 3.87 9.35 -0.28
CA THR A 179 2.44 9.10 -0.12
C THR A 179 2.04 7.69 -0.53
N CYS A 180 2.68 7.14 -1.56
CA CYS A 180 2.52 5.76 -1.98
C CYS A 180 2.96 4.76 -0.90
N PHE A 181 4.11 5.00 -0.27
CA PHE A 181 4.58 4.19 0.87
C PHE A 181 3.63 4.28 2.06
N GLY A 182 3.17 5.50 2.37
CA GLY A 182 2.16 5.73 3.41
C GLY A 182 0.84 5.02 3.13
N ALA A 183 0.40 5.03 1.87
CA ALA A 183 -0.83 4.36 1.45
C ALA A 183 -0.78 2.85 1.68
N VAL A 184 0.32 2.18 1.30
CA VAL A 184 0.51 0.75 1.53
C VAL A 184 0.56 0.43 3.02
N ALA A 185 1.25 1.23 3.83
CA ALA A 185 1.28 1.07 5.29
C ALA A 185 -0.13 1.19 5.92
N LEU A 186 -1.02 1.99 5.33
CA LEU A 186 -2.43 2.13 5.73
C LEU A 186 -3.35 1.07 5.11
N GLY A 187 -2.79 0.15 4.34
CA GLY A 187 -3.47 -1.02 3.80
C GLY A 187 -4.01 -0.86 2.39
N ALA A 188 -3.49 0.07 1.60
CA ALA A 188 -3.73 0.08 0.16
C ALA A 188 -3.15 -1.19 -0.49
N THR A 189 -3.89 -1.78 -1.43
CA THR A 189 -3.52 -3.00 -2.14
C THR A 189 -3.05 -2.73 -3.57
N MET A 190 -3.21 -1.50 -4.05
CA MET A 190 -2.79 -1.02 -5.35
C MET A 190 -2.22 0.40 -5.21
N VAL A 191 -1.21 0.71 -6.02
CA VAL A 191 -0.65 2.05 -6.16
C VAL A 191 -0.56 2.39 -7.64
N GLU A 192 -0.97 3.60 -8.00
CA GLU A 192 -0.85 4.14 -9.35
C GLU A 192 -0.04 5.43 -9.31
N LYS A 193 0.87 5.56 -10.28
CA LYS A 193 1.73 6.73 -10.43
C LYS A 193 1.92 7.06 -11.90
N HIS A 194 1.95 8.35 -12.26
CA HIS A 194 2.38 8.78 -13.58
C HIS A 194 3.86 8.45 -13.81
N PHE A 195 4.19 8.02 -15.01
CA PHE A 195 5.51 7.54 -15.37
C PHE A 195 6.00 8.15 -16.68
N THR A 196 7.23 8.59 -16.72
CA THR A 196 7.93 9.07 -17.92
C THR A 196 9.34 8.46 -18.01
N LEU A 197 9.91 8.43 -19.19
CA LEU A 197 11.32 8.06 -19.34
C LEU A 197 12.27 9.19 -18.90
N ASP A 198 11.84 10.43 -19.08
CA ASP A 198 12.61 11.64 -18.77
C ASP A 198 11.63 12.81 -18.66
N ARG A 199 11.61 13.50 -17.53
CA ARG A 199 10.74 14.68 -17.28
C ARG A 199 11.08 15.85 -18.22
N SER A 200 12.31 15.91 -18.75
CA SER A 200 12.72 16.96 -19.70
C SER A 200 12.02 16.86 -21.06
N LEU A 201 11.38 15.72 -21.37
CA LEU A 201 10.53 15.56 -22.56
C LEU A 201 9.27 16.46 -22.50
N GLY A 202 8.93 16.96 -21.32
CA GLY A 202 7.78 17.86 -21.14
C GLY A 202 6.44 17.15 -21.20
N GLY A 203 5.38 17.95 -21.33
CA GLY A 203 3.98 17.52 -21.32
C GLY A 203 3.28 17.89 -20.02
N PRO A 204 1.93 17.87 -20.00
CA PRO A 204 1.13 18.36 -18.86
C PRO A 204 1.37 17.56 -17.58
N ASP A 205 1.68 16.26 -17.69
CA ASP A 205 1.88 15.35 -16.56
C ASP A 205 3.36 15.17 -16.16
N ALA A 206 4.29 15.86 -16.83
CA ALA A 206 5.72 15.67 -16.58
C ALA A 206 6.12 15.96 -15.12
N SER A 207 5.51 16.98 -14.51
CA SER A 207 5.78 17.40 -13.13
C SER A 207 5.37 16.39 -12.06
N VAL A 208 4.44 15.49 -12.37
CA VAL A 208 3.92 14.45 -11.45
C VAL A 208 4.37 13.04 -11.84
N SER A 209 5.06 12.92 -12.97
CA SER A 209 5.58 11.64 -13.45
C SER A 209 6.89 11.29 -12.76
N ILE A 210 7.04 10.04 -12.38
CA ILE A 210 8.30 9.47 -11.89
C ILE A 210 9.10 8.86 -13.04
N GLU A 211 10.43 8.86 -12.89
CA GLU A 211 11.37 8.29 -13.83
C GLU A 211 11.72 6.83 -13.49
N PRO A 212 12.42 6.07 -14.35
CA PRO A 212 12.66 4.64 -14.16
C PRO A 212 13.28 4.25 -12.81
N ASP A 213 14.26 4.99 -12.33
CA ASP A 213 14.93 4.71 -11.05
C ASP A 213 13.97 4.97 -9.86
N GLU A 214 13.16 6.02 -9.94
CA GLU A 214 12.14 6.34 -8.92
C GLU A 214 11.02 5.30 -8.92
N LEU A 215 10.65 4.77 -10.10
CA LEU A 215 9.68 3.67 -10.19
C LEU A 215 10.24 2.38 -9.58
N ALA A 216 11.52 2.08 -9.81
CA ALA A 216 12.17 0.92 -9.20
C ALA A 216 12.21 1.04 -7.66
N ASP A 217 12.52 2.24 -7.13
CA ASP A 217 12.45 2.54 -5.70
C ASP A 217 11.02 2.39 -5.16
N LEU A 218 10.01 2.92 -5.87
CA LEU A 218 8.61 2.77 -5.51
C LEU A 218 8.22 1.29 -5.40
N VAL A 219 8.53 0.50 -6.42
CA VAL A 219 8.19 -0.94 -6.44
C VAL A 219 8.86 -1.69 -5.30
N ALA A 220 10.16 -1.47 -5.08
CA ALA A 220 10.89 -2.10 -3.98
C ALA A 220 10.31 -1.70 -2.61
N GLY A 221 10.02 -0.42 -2.42
CA GLY A 221 9.50 0.13 -1.17
C GLY A 221 8.10 -0.38 -0.84
N VAL A 222 7.16 -0.37 -1.80
CA VAL A 222 5.78 -0.85 -1.54
C VAL A 222 5.75 -2.35 -1.25
N ARG A 223 6.61 -3.15 -1.88
CA ARG A 223 6.72 -4.59 -1.58
C ARG A 223 7.28 -4.83 -0.18
N ALA A 224 8.38 -4.14 0.18
CA ALA A 224 8.98 -4.24 1.51
C ALA A 224 8.01 -3.82 2.62
N ILE A 225 7.27 -2.72 2.44
CA ILE A 225 6.26 -2.24 3.39
C ILE A 225 5.10 -3.25 3.46
N GLY A 226 4.65 -3.77 2.32
CA GLY A 226 3.61 -4.79 2.27
C GLY A 226 3.98 -6.02 3.09
N GLU A 227 5.18 -6.57 2.91
CA GLU A 227 5.70 -7.70 3.70
C GLU A 227 5.78 -7.36 5.20
N ALA A 228 6.25 -6.15 5.54
CA ALA A 228 6.41 -5.71 6.92
C ALA A 228 5.07 -5.44 7.64
N SER A 229 4.00 -5.17 6.89
CA SER A 229 2.69 -4.78 7.43
C SER A 229 1.83 -5.97 7.88
N HIS A 230 2.27 -7.20 7.65
CA HIS A 230 1.50 -8.40 7.97
C HIS A 230 2.12 -9.21 9.12
N GLY A 231 1.26 -9.91 9.85
CA GLY A 231 1.64 -10.88 10.86
C GLY A 231 1.30 -10.46 12.29
N GLU A 232 1.38 -11.43 13.20
CA GLU A 232 1.14 -11.24 14.61
C GLU A 232 2.45 -10.91 15.36
N LYS A 233 2.34 -10.17 16.47
CA LYS A 233 3.46 -9.94 17.37
C LYS A 233 3.80 -11.25 18.08
N ARG A 234 4.93 -11.85 17.71
CA ARG A 234 5.48 -13.07 18.32
C ARG A 234 6.99 -12.98 18.43
N ILE A 235 7.57 -13.82 19.26
CA ILE A 235 9.02 -14.00 19.29
C ILE A 235 9.42 -14.72 17.99
N ARG A 236 10.31 -14.09 17.23
CA ARG A 236 10.87 -14.71 16.03
C ARG A 236 12.04 -15.62 16.39
N ASP A 237 12.29 -16.65 15.60
CA ASP A 237 13.42 -17.56 15.84
C ASP A 237 14.77 -16.81 15.86
N SER A 238 14.88 -15.76 15.00
CA SER A 238 16.05 -14.87 14.98
C SER A 238 16.25 -14.04 16.26
N GLU A 239 15.20 -13.81 17.05
CA GLU A 239 15.27 -13.08 18.31
C GLU A 239 15.65 -13.98 19.49
N SER A 240 15.48 -15.31 19.38
CA SER A 240 15.71 -16.26 20.48
C SER A 240 17.13 -16.20 21.06
N PRO A 241 18.22 -16.15 20.27
CA PRO A 241 19.57 -16.01 20.79
C PRO A 241 19.77 -14.68 21.54
N VAL A 242 19.24 -13.57 20.99
CA VAL A 242 19.31 -12.24 21.61
C VAL A 242 18.56 -12.24 22.93
N ARG A 243 17.37 -12.85 22.97
CA ARG A 243 16.54 -12.96 24.16
C ARG A 243 17.27 -13.70 25.28
N ALA A 244 17.97 -14.79 24.97
CA ALA A 244 18.70 -15.58 25.96
C ALA A 244 19.77 -14.78 26.73
N TRP A 245 20.56 -13.96 26.04
CA TRP A 245 21.59 -13.15 26.69
C TRP A 245 21.13 -11.77 27.15
N ALA A 246 20.17 -11.14 26.46
CA ALA A 246 19.76 -9.76 26.75
C ALA A 246 18.74 -9.66 27.89
N TYR A 247 17.90 -10.66 28.07
CA TYR A 247 16.95 -10.70 29.18
C TYR A 247 17.69 -10.87 30.50
N ARG A 248 16.98 -10.62 31.60
CA ARG A 248 17.51 -10.73 32.95
C ARG A 248 16.85 -11.88 33.69
N SER A 249 17.61 -12.51 34.55
CA SER A 249 17.14 -13.49 35.53
C SER A 249 17.35 -12.97 36.93
N VAL A 250 16.69 -13.60 37.89
CA VAL A 250 16.92 -13.36 39.30
C VAL A 250 18.25 -14.01 39.70
N VAL A 251 19.09 -13.25 40.41
CA VAL A 251 20.39 -13.68 40.90
C VAL A 251 20.57 -13.29 42.36
N THR A 252 21.41 -14.01 43.09
CA THR A 252 21.79 -13.66 44.46
C THR A 252 22.69 -12.41 44.47
N THR A 253 22.63 -11.61 45.55
CA THR A 253 23.48 -10.44 45.81
C THR A 253 24.57 -10.72 46.83
N GLN A 254 24.57 -11.92 47.41
CA GLN A 254 25.52 -12.40 48.43
C GLN A 254 25.40 -13.92 48.52
N ALA A 255 26.33 -14.55 49.23
CA ALA A 255 26.22 -15.97 49.59
C ALA A 255 25.02 -16.19 50.53
N ILE A 256 24.22 -17.22 50.25
CA ILE A 256 22.97 -17.53 50.96
C ILE A 256 23.03 -18.96 51.47
N PRO A 257 23.05 -19.18 52.80
CA PRO A 257 23.01 -20.52 53.36
C PRO A 257 21.69 -21.25 53.06
N LYS A 258 21.75 -22.58 52.91
CA LYS A 258 20.59 -23.45 52.87
C LYS A 258 19.64 -23.16 54.02
N GLY A 259 18.34 -23.14 53.70
CA GLY A 259 17.26 -22.88 54.67
C GLY A 259 16.98 -21.38 54.89
N THR A 260 17.70 -20.49 54.23
CA THR A 260 17.43 -19.05 54.32
C THR A 260 16.19 -18.69 53.52
N THR A 261 15.26 -17.93 54.11
CA THR A 261 14.13 -17.33 53.41
C THR A 261 14.58 -16.10 52.65
N LEU A 262 14.34 -16.05 51.33
CA LEU A 262 14.81 -14.99 50.45
C LEU A 262 14.02 -13.69 50.65
N GLY A 263 14.71 -12.62 50.99
CA GLY A 263 14.19 -11.25 51.03
C GLY A 263 14.74 -10.40 49.90
N PRO A 264 14.28 -9.14 49.76
CA PRO A 264 14.72 -8.23 48.69
C PRO A 264 16.22 -7.88 48.79
N GLU A 265 16.86 -8.00 49.96
CA GLU A 265 18.29 -7.81 50.20
C GLU A 265 19.14 -8.94 49.63
N HIS A 266 18.55 -10.12 49.45
CA HIS A 266 19.21 -11.34 48.99
C HIS A 266 19.34 -11.49 47.50
N ILE A 267 18.49 -10.78 46.72
CA ILE A 267 18.35 -11.01 45.30
C ILE A 267 18.24 -9.72 44.49
N CYS A 268 18.68 -9.77 43.26
CA CYS A 268 18.49 -8.71 42.25
C CYS A 268 18.28 -9.35 40.88
N THR A 269 18.25 -8.54 39.82
CA THR A 269 18.13 -9.05 38.47
C THR A 269 19.34 -8.67 37.63
N LYS A 270 19.94 -9.65 36.96
CA LYS A 270 21.11 -9.49 36.06
C LYS A 270 20.91 -10.32 34.78
N ARG A 271 21.66 -10.02 33.74
CA ARG A 271 21.84 -10.91 32.59
C ARG A 271 22.65 -12.15 32.96
N PRO A 272 22.43 -13.29 32.29
CA PRO A 272 21.55 -13.61 31.14
C PRO A 272 20.12 -13.92 31.53
N GLY A 273 19.26 -14.15 30.52
CA GLY A 273 17.85 -14.54 30.66
C GLY A 273 17.63 -16.04 30.74
N THR A 274 18.57 -16.83 31.25
CA THR A 274 18.55 -18.30 31.24
C THR A 274 18.18 -18.94 32.58
N GLY A 275 18.07 -18.14 33.67
CA GLY A 275 17.56 -18.57 34.97
C GLY A 275 16.09 -18.19 35.17
N ILE A 276 15.66 -18.06 36.46
CA ILE A 276 14.32 -17.56 36.81
C ILE A 276 14.16 -16.18 36.21
N ALA A 277 13.13 -16.00 35.39
CA ALA A 277 12.92 -14.73 34.70
C ALA A 277 12.77 -13.56 35.69
N SER A 278 13.32 -12.40 35.34
CA SER A 278 13.17 -11.18 36.17
C SER A 278 11.72 -10.77 36.39
N ALA A 279 10.79 -11.15 35.50
CA ALA A 279 9.36 -10.96 35.67
C ALA A 279 8.81 -11.73 36.90
N ASP A 280 9.44 -12.83 37.28
CA ASP A 280 9.04 -13.68 38.38
C ASP A 280 9.73 -13.30 39.72
N TYR A 281 10.47 -12.18 39.74
CA TYR A 281 11.19 -11.71 40.93
C TYR A 281 10.33 -11.76 42.22
N ARG A 282 9.09 -11.33 42.13
CA ARG A 282 8.16 -11.31 43.27
C ARG A 282 7.80 -12.71 43.77
N GLN A 283 7.80 -13.71 42.89
CA GLN A 283 7.52 -15.10 43.24
C GLN A 283 8.69 -15.76 43.98
N VAL A 284 9.90 -15.21 43.82
CA VAL A 284 11.10 -15.69 44.51
C VAL A 284 11.14 -15.18 45.93
N LEU A 285 10.56 -14.02 46.22
CA LEU A 285 10.49 -13.48 47.58
C LEU A 285 9.67 -14.42 48.49
N GLY A 286 10.26 -14.76 49.65
CA GLY A 286 9.67 -15.69 50.61
C GLY A 286 9.93 -17.17 50.31
N CYS A 287 10.54 -17.51 49.16
CA CYS A 287 11.03 -18.87 48.94
C CYS A 287 12.22 -19.17 49.86
N VAL A 288 12.45 -20.45 50.16
CA VAL A 288 13.54 -20.94 51.00
C VAL A 288 14.62 -21.59 50.12
N ALA A 289 15.89 -21.24 50.34
CA ALA A 289 17.01 -21.88 49.64
C ALA A 289 17.12 -23.36 49.96
N THR A 290 17.16 -24.23 48.97
CA THR A 290 17.26 -25.70 49.15
C THR A 290 18.69 -26.17 49.32
N THR A 291 19.68 -25.38 48.92
CA THR A 291 21.12 -25.59 48.98
C THR A 291 21.82 -24.30 49.41
N ASP A 292 23.11 -24.38 49.74
CA ASP A 292 23.95 -23.19 49.83
C ASP A 292 24.13 -22.58 48.45
N LEU A 293 23.91 -21.26 48.33
CA LEU A 293 23.99 -20.51 47.08
C LEU A 293 25.14 -19.50 47.18
N ASP A 294 25.96 -19.43 46.15
CA ASP A 294 27.05 -18.45 46.08
C ASP A 294 26.55 -17.02 45.85
N ASP A 295 27.40 -16.03 46.07
CA ASP A 295 27.17 -14.67 45.58
C ASP A 295 27.12 -14.67 44.05
N ASN A 296 26.23 -13.84 43.49
CA ASN A 296 26.04 -13.72 42.05
C ASN A 296 25.62 -15.04 41.37
N HIS A 297 24.93 -15.93 42.09
CA HIS A 297 24.39 -17.19 41.59
C HIS A 297 23.13 -16.94 40.76
N LEU A 298 23.06 -17.54 39.57
CA LEU A 298 21.88 -17.50 38.68
C LEU A 298 20.82 -18.47 39.21
N LEU A 299 19.75 -17.95 39.78
CA LEU A 299 18.71 -18.78 40.38
C LEU A 299 17.90 -19.58 39.35
N SER A 300 17.69 -20.84 39.69
CA SER A 300 16.72 -21.75 39.07
C SER A 300 15.61 -22.10 40.08
N TRP A 301 14.49 -22.62 39.63
CA TRP A 301 13.41 -23.08 40.52
C TRP A 301 13.82 -24.29 41.36
N ASP A 302 14.84 -25.06 40.91
CA ASP A 302 15.37 -26.19 41.67
C ASP A 302 16.18 -25.76 42.92
N ASP A 303 16.66 -24.53 42.90
CA ASP A 303 17.37 -23.94 44.06
C ASP A 303 16.43 -23.52 45.19
N LEU A 304 15.11 -23.55 44.97
CA LEU A 304 14.13 -22.88 45.80
C LEU A 304 12.95 -23.81 46.19
N GLN A 305 12.58 -23.75 47.47
CA GLN A 305 11.30 -24.27 47.96
C GLN A 305 10.30 -23.10 48.07
N ARG A 306 9.18 -23.21 47.40
CA ARG A 306 8.10 -22.20 47.49
C ARG A 306 7.47 -22.22 48.90
N PRO A 307 7.04 -21.06 49.44
CA PRO A 307 6.25 -21.03 50.67
C PRO A 307 4.97 -21.86 50.48
N ALA A 308 4.51 -22.52 51.56
CA ALA A 308 3.31 -23.36 51.60
C ALA A 308 2.03 -22.54 51.35
#